data_08d9466a593f0e3c7e9092d9ba09b8c7
#
_entry.id   08d9466a593f0e3c7e9092d9ba09b8c7
#
_cell.length_a   1.000
_cell.length_b   1.000
_cell.length_c   1.000
_cell.angle_alpha   90.00
_cell.angle_beta   90.00
_cell.angle_gamma   90.00
#
_symmetry.space_group_name_H-M   'P 1'
#
loop_
_entity.id
_entity.type
_entity.pdbx_description
1 polymer ?
#
loop_
_entity_poly.entity_id
_entity_poly.type
_entity_poly.pdbx_seq_one_letter_code
_entity_poly.pdbx_strand_id
1 'polypeptide(L)'
;ALAGIAVNSVGHAHPRLVRAIADQASKLIHCSNYFNIDLQEKVAEKLVEHSGLEAVFFCNSGLEANECAIKIARKFGHTKGIEVPNIIVLKHAFHGRSIATLSATGNPSVREDFSPYTEGFIFVDESDLNGIRKIVEENKNVVAIFFEPILGEGGVVPIDLSVIKGIREICDEHDLLMMCDEVQCGMGRSGKWFAHQWAEIKPDVITMAKGLAGGVPVGAVIVSEKANIFKPGNHGSTFGGNPLAMRAALETLSIIEDEKLVENALEVGKKLKKALSKSLNGFPGVRGIRGKGLMLGIVLDRDAHDILELGLKAGLTFSVTAGNVIRLVPALTITEAEADELVKRITPVIRSFLAQPKI
;
A
#
# COMPACT_ATOMS: atom_id res chain seq x y z
N ALA A 1 15.41 3.92 -7.97
CA ALA A 1 14.46 4.38 -6.95
C ALA A 1 13.08 3.71 -7.09
N LEU A 2 13.06 2.46 -7.58
CA LEU A 2 11.83 1.68 -7.82
C LEU A 2 11.61 0.59 -6.77
N ALA A 3 12.68 -0.09 -6.31
CA ALA A 3 12.65 -1.21 -5.35
C ALA A 3 11.54 -2.25 -5.68
N GLY A 4 11.40 -2.65 -6.96
CA GLY A 4 10.37 -3.59 -7.40
C GLY A 4 8.93 -3.06 -7.23
N ILE A 5 8.72 -1.75 -7.27
CA ILE A 5 7.47 -1.02 -6.93
C ILE A 5 7.15 -1.18 -5.44
N ALA A 6 8.05 -0.64 -4.59
CA ALA A 6 7.96 -0.66 -3.12
C ALA A 6 7.94 -2.08 -2.49
N VAL A 7 8.47 -3.09 -3.18
CA VAL A 7 8.51 -4.49 -2.72
C VAL A 7 9.78 -4.79 -1.95
N ASN A 8 10.94 -4.40 -2.49
CA ASN A 8 12.24 -4.70 -1.89
C ASN A 8 12.59 -3.67 -0.80
N SER A 9 11.85 -3.71 0.31
CA SER A 9 11.98 -2.73 1.40
C SER A 9 13.38 -2.73 2.01
N VAL A 10 13.99 -3.90 2.17
CA VAL A 10 15.35 -4.06 2.72
C VAL A 10 16.45 -4.06 1.65
N GLY A 11 16.12 -3.66 0.40
CA GLY A 11 17.05 -3.68 -0.73
C GLY A 11 17.16 -5.06 -1.39
N HIS A 12 17.97 -5.14 -2.45
CA HIS A 12 18.24 -6.39 -3.14
C HIS A 12 19.31 -7.20 -2.43
N ALA A 13 19.11 -8.52 -2.34
CA ALA A 13 20.09 -9.47 -1.81
C ALA A 13 20.60 -9.13 -0.39
N HIS A 14 19.72 -8.61 0.49
CA HIS A 14 20.11 -8.34 1.86
C HIS A 14 20.68 -9.59 2.53
N PRO A 15 21.91 -9.57 3.11
CA PRO A 15 22.60 -10.79 3.54
C PRO A 15 21.84 -11.63 4.57
N ARG A 16 21.14 -10.98 5.51
CA ARG A 16 20.30 -11.66 6.49
C ARG A 16 19.11 -12.35 5.83
N LEU A 17 18.42 -11.66 4.92
CA LEU A 17 17.25 -12.20 4.21
C LEU A 17 17.65 -13.39 3.33
N VAL A 18 18.76 -13.27 2.58
CA VAL A 18 19.28 -14.38 1.74
C VAL A 18 19.57 -15.63 2.59
N ARG A 19 20.26 -15.46 3.71
CA ARG A 19 20.54 -16.60 4.63
C ARG A 19 19.26 -17.21 5.20
N ALA A 20 18.31 -16.38 5.62
CA ALA A 20 17.04 -16.84 6.18
C ALA A 20 16.23 -17.67 5.17
N ILE A 21 16.15 -17.21 3.93
CA ILE A 21 15.47 -17.93 2.84
C ILE A 21 16.18 -19.24 2.52
N ALA A 22 17.50 -19.24 2.37
CA ALA A 22 18.28 -20.43 2.06
C ALA A 22 18.17 -21.49 3.17
N ASP A 23 18.29 -21.08 4.43
CA ASP A 23 18.13 -21.96 5.59
C ASP A 23 16.73 -22.58 5.63
N GLN A 24 15.68 -21.79 5.48
CA GLN A 24 14.31 -22.28 5.49
C GLN A 24 14.00 -23.19 4.31
N ALA A 25 14.49 -22.85 3.12
CA ALA A 25 14.30 -23.67 1.93
C ALA A 25 14.93 -25.07 2.07
N SER A 26 16.02 -25.16 2.82
CA SER A 26 16.69 -26.46 3.12
C SER A 26 15.93 -27.33 4.12
N LYS A 27 14.94 -26.80 4.84
CA LYS A 27 14.17 -27.49 5.88
C LYS A 27 12.77 -27.84 5.43
N LEU A 28 11.99 -26.82 5.09
CA LEU A 28 10.57 -26.97 4.76
C LEU A 28 10.06 -25.73 4.02
N ILE A 29 9.60 -25.89 2.77
CA ILE A 29 9.05 -24.81 1.96
C ILE A 29 7.56 -24.64 2.24
N HIS A 30 6.80 -25.74 2.25
CA HIS A 30 5.34 -25.76 2.42
C HIS A 30 4.88 -27.02 3.15
N CYS A 31 3.84 -26.92 3.97
CA CYS A 31 3.27 -28.06 4.68
C CYS A 31 1.74 -28.08 4.80
N SER A 32 1.02 -27.09 4.27
CA SER A 32 -0.43 -26.88 4.44
C SER A 32 -0.84 -26.24 5.79
N ASN A 33 -1.91 -25.44 5.73
CA ASN A 33 -2.56 -24.84 6.90
C ASN A 33 -3.44 -25.82 7.70
N TYR A 34 -3.36 -27.11 7.42
CA TYR A 34 -3.89 -28.17 8.30
C TYR A 34 -3.05 -28.35 9.57
N PHE A 35 -1.84 -27.84 9.59
CA PHE A 35 -0.91 -27.90 10.71
C PHE A 35 -0.60 -26.51 11.22
N ASN A 36 -0.30 -26.40 12.50
CA ASN A 36 0.20 -25.15 13.07
C ASN A 36 1.61 -24.88 12.54
N ILE A 37 1.83 -23.66 12.13
CA ILE A 37 3.10 -23.16 11.60
C ILE A 37 3.59 -22.08 12.55
N ASP A 38 4.58 -22.37 13.37
CA ASP A 38 5.14 -21.45 14.37
C ASP A 38 5.64 -20.13 13.78
N LEU A 39 6.11 -20.17 12.54
CA LEU A 39 6.51 -18.95 11.82
C LEU A 39 5.33 -18.03 11.51
N GLN A 40 4.12 -18.57 11.26
CA GLN A 40 2.91 -17.74 11.12
C GLN A 40 2.60 -16.99 12.40
N GLU A 41 2.66 -17.69 13.54
CA GLU A 41 2.38 -17.11 14.86
C GLU A 41 3.35 -15.97 15.15
N LYS A 42 4.66 -16.17 14.94
CA LYS A 42 5.69 -15.14 15.16
C LYS A 42 5.54 -13.92 14.25
N VAL A 43 5.17 -14.12 12.98
CA VAL A 43 4.90 -12.99 12.07
C VAL A 43 3.61 -12.28 12.48
N ALA A 44 2.56 -13.03 12.86
CA ALA A 44 1.30 -12.45 13.30
C ALA A 44 1.48 -11.61 14.58
N GLU A 45 2.24 -12.11 15.57
CA GLU A 45 2.56 -11.37 16.81
C GLU A 45 3.19 -10.01 16.50
N LYS A 46 4.22 -9.97 15.64
CA LYS A 46 4.86 -8.70 15.23
C LYS A 46 3.87 -7.75 14.52
N LEU A 47 3.05 -8.28 13.61
CA LEU A 47 2.07 -7.46 12.90
C LEU A 47 0.99 -6.91 13.82
N VAL A 48 0.53 -7.70 14.77
CA VAL A 48 -0.41 -7.29 15.83
C VAL A 48 0.22 -6.22 16.73
N GLU A 49 1.48 -6.41 17.16
CA GLU A 49 2.21 -5.44 17.97
C GLU A 49 2.29 -4.07 17.26
N HIS A 50 2.70 -4.04 15.99
CA HIS A 50 2.86 -2.79 15.25
C HIS A 50 1.55 -2.12 14.84
N SER A 51 0.49 -2.90 14.60
CA SER A 51 -0.83 -2.38 14.21
C SER A 51 -1.74 -2.04 15.39
N GLY A 52 -1.55 -2.73 16.51
CA GLY A 52 -2.45 -2.69 17.66
C GLY A 52 -3.83 -3.32 17.39
N LEU A 53 -3.94 -4.15 16.34
CA LEU A 53 -5.12 -4.96 16.03
C LEU A 53 -4.97 -6.37 16.63
N GLU A 54 -5.84 -7.35 16.28
CA GLU A 54 -5.94 -8.59 17.08
C GLU A 54 -5.56 -9.87 16.36
N ALA A 55 -5.87 -9.99 15.07
CA ALA A 55 -5.67 -11.25 14.34
C ALA A 55 -5.16 -11.01 12.92
N VAL A 56 -4.49 -12.01 12.36
CA VAL A 56 -3.88 -11.95 11.02
C VAL A 56 -4.29 -13.16 10.20
N PHE A 57 -4.68 -12.92 8.96
CA PHE A 57 -4.81 -13.94 7.92
C PHE A 57 -3.72 -13.74 6.87
N PHE A 58 -3.01 -14.81 6.49
CA PHE A 58 -1.95 -14.77 5.48
C PHE A 58 -2.43 -15.30 4.13
N CYS A 59 -1.99 -14.63 3.06
CA CYS A 59 -2.19 -14.98 1.67
C CYS A 59 -0.91 -14.73 0.86
N ASN A 60 -0.97 -14.61 -0.48
CA ASN A 60 0.23 -14.57 -1.31
C ASN A 60 0.46 -13.22 -2.01
N SER A 61 -0.51 -12.32 -1.95
CA SER A 61 -0.45 -11.04 -2.65
C SER A 61 -1.36 -10.00 -2.02
N GLY A 62 -1.14 -8.72 -2.36
CA GLY A 62 -2.06 -7.64 -1.97
C GLY A 62 -3.44 -7.79 -2.59
N LEU A 63 -3.52 -8.35 -3.80
CA LEU A 63 -4.78 -8.67 -4.44
C LEU A 63 -5.60 -9.65 -3.58
N GLU A 64 -5.01 -10.75 -3.13
CA GLU A 64 -5.69 -11.73 -2.26
C GLU A 64 -6.03 -11.14 -0.88
N ALA A 65 -5.18 -10.28 -0.34
CA ALA A 65 -5.47 -9.55 0.90
C ALA A 65 -6.70 -8.65 0.73
N ASN A 66 -6.80 -7.92 -0.38
CA ASN A 66 -7.94 -7.06 -0.68
C ASN A 66 -9.22 -7.87 -0.98
N GLU A 67 -9.13 -9.01 -1.65
CA GLU A 67 -10.25 -9.96 -1.79
C GLU A 67 -10.77 -10.42 -0.42
N CYS A 68 -9.88 -10.75 0.50
CA CYS A 68 -10.22 -11.11 1.86
C CYS A 68 -10.93 -9.96 2.58
N ALA A 69 -10.42 -8.73 2.48
CA ALA A 69 -11.04 -7.53 3.08
C ALA A 69 -12.45 -7.27 2.53
N ILE A 70 -12.65 -7.38 1.21
CA ILE A 70 -13.96 -7.26 0.57
C ILE A 70 -14.92 -8.34 1.11
N LYS A 71 -14.46 -9.58 1.27
CA LYS A 71 -15.26 -10.67 1.85
C LYS A 71 -15.61 -10.42 3.32
N ILE A 72 -14.68 -9.86 4.11
CA ILE A 72 -14.95 -9.45 5.50
C ILE A 72 -16.07 -8.40 5.52
N ALA A 73 -15.96 -7.34 4.71
CA ALA A 73 -16.98 -6.29 4.64
C ALA A 73 -18.37 -6.85 4.24
N ARG A 74 -18.42 -7.70 3.23
CA ARG A 74 -19.70 -8.34 2.81
C ARG A 74 -20.29 -9.21 3.92
N LYS A 75 -19.44 -10.05 4.54
CA LYS A 75 -19.90 -10.90 5.64
C LYS A 75 -20.37 -10.05 6.83
N PHE A 76 -19.67 -8.97 7.16
CA PHE A 76 -20.09 -8.02 8.19
C PHE A 76 -21.47 -7.44 7.90
N GLY A 77 -21.76 -7.05 6.66
CA GLY A 77 -23.07 -6.59 6.23
C GLY A 77 -24.15 -7.68 6.41
N HIS A 78 -23.87 -8.91 6.01
CA HIS A 78 -24.82 -10.03 6.18
C HIS A 78 -25.09 -10.35 7.65
N THR A 79 -24.12 -10.19 8.57
CA THR A 79 -24.39 -10.34 10.02
C THR A 79 -25.35 -9.28 10.55
N LYS A 80 -25.51 -8.16 9.85
CA LYS A 80 -26.44 -7.06 10.14
C LYS A 80 -27.77 -7.18 9.36
N GLY A 81 -27.95 -8.26 8.60
CA GLY A 81 -29.18 -8.48 7.80
C GLY A 81 -29.20 -7.69 6.48
N ILE A 82 -28.08 -7.13 6.05
CA ILE A 82 -27.97 -6.39 4.78
C ILE A 82 -27.72 -7.39 3.65
N GLU A 83 -28.66 -7.52 2.71
CA GLU A 83 -28.56 -8.48 1.60
C GLU A 83 -27.55 -8.07 0.53
N VAL A 84 -27.43 -6.77 0.25
CA VAL A 84 -26.52 -6.23 -0.75
C VAL A 84 -25.58 -5.23 -0.09
N PRO A 85 -24.52 -5.69 0.61
CA PRO A 85 -23.57 -4.81 1.28
C PRO A 85 -22.81 -3.93 0.30
N ASN A 86 -22.76 -2.62 0.57
CA ASN A 86 -22.02 -1.66 -0.21
C ASN A 86 -20.74 -1.20 0.50
N ILE A 87 -19.67 -1.03 -0.27
CA ILE A 87 -18.37 -0.56 0.19
C ILE A 87 -18.07 0.76 -0.52
N ILE A 88 -17.81 1.81 0.23
CA ILE A 88 -17.31 3.07 -0.33
C ILE A 88 -15.82 2.92 -0.65
N VAL A 89 -15.41 3.32 -1.84
CA VAL A 89 -14.04 3.31 -2.35
C VAL A 89 -13.68 4.65 -2.99
N LEU A 90 -12.40 5.00 -3.07
CA LEU A 90 -11.97 6.27 -3.64
C LEU A 90 -11.77 6.17 -5.16
N LYS A 91 -12.10 7.26 -5.89
CA LYS A 91 -12.06 7.32 -7.37
C LYS A 91 -10.68 7.04 -7.98
N HIS A 92 -9.60 7.35 -7.26
CA HIS A 92 -8.24 7.16 -7.77
C HIS A 92 -7.50 6.01 -7.07
N ALA A 93 -8.22 5.21 -6.26
CA ALA A 93 -7.64 4.05 -5.57
C ALA A 93 -7.32 2.90 -6.53
N PHE A 94 -6.32 2.11 -6.16
CA PHE A 94 -5.96 0.86 -6.81
C PHE A 94 -5.94 -0.27 -5.78
N HIS A 95 -6.85 -1.24 -5.92
CA HIS A 95 -6.96 -2.35 -4.98
C HIS A 95 -6.62 -3.73 -5.58
N GLY A 96 -6.33 -3.82 -6.86
CA GLY A 96 -5.95 -5.06 -7.52
C GLY A 96 -6.59 -5.27 -8.88
N ARG A 97 -6.37 -6.47 -9.45
CA ARG A 97 -6.77 -6.83 -10.82
C ARG A 97 -7.62 -8.10 -10.92
N SER A 98 -8.06 -8.71 -9.80
CA SER A 98 -9.13 -9.70 -9.81
C SER A 98 -10.47 -9.01 -10.09
N ILE A 99 -11.48 -9.75 -10.50
CA ILE A 99 -12.78 -9.13 -10.84
C ILE A 99 -13.33 -8.29 -9.69
N ALA A 100 -13.27 -8.75 -8.42
CA ALA A 100 -13.79 -7.97 -7.32
C ALA A 100 -12.87 -6.80 -6.95
N THR A 101 -11.54 -6.98 -6.86
CA THR A 101 -10.62 -5.87 -6.56
C THR A 101 -10.54 -4.87 -7.70
N LEU A 102 -10.69 -5.32 -8.96
CA LEU A 102 -10.82 -4.45 -10.12
C LEU A 102 -12.10 -3.61 -10.05
N SER A 103 -13.21 -4.21 -9.59
CA SER A 103 -14.47 -3.49 -9.38
C SER A 103 -14.35 -2.42 -8.29
N ALA A 104 -13.47 -2.60 -7.31
CA ALA A 104 -13.15 -1.62 -6.26
C ALA A 104 -12.09 -0.58 -6.69
N THR A 105 -11.37 -0.83 -7.80
CA THR A 105 -10.32 0.07 -8.32
C THR A 105 -10.95 1.23 -9.07
N GLY A 106 -10.59 2.47 -8.69
CA GLY A 106 -11.22 3.67 -9.22
C GLY A 106 -10.69 4.15 -10.58
N ASN A 107 -9.50 3.67 -11.01
CA ASN A 107 -8.90 4.08 -12.29
C ASN A 107 -9.63 3.46 -13.49
N PRO A 108 -10.31 4.27 -14.36
CA PRO A 108 -11.07 3.75 -15.50
C PRO A 108 -10.23 2.96 -16.49
N SER A 109 -9.00 3.40 -16.79
CA SER A 109 -8.13 2.75 -17.79
C SER A 109 -7.72 1.32 -17.41
N VAL A 110 -7.72 0.99 -16.12
CA VAL A 110 -7.41 -0.36 -15.63
C VAL A 110 -8.63 -1.28 -15.72
N ARG A 111 -9.84 -0.69 -15.81
CA ARG A 111 -11.14 -1.39 -15.81
C ARG A 111 -11.68 -1.65 -17.22
N GLU A 112 -11.17 -0.95 -18.22
CA GLU A 112 -11.65 -1.03 -19.61
C GLU A 112 -11.70 -2.47 -20.09
N ASP A 113 -12.81 -2.85 -20.77
CA ASP A 113 -13.08 -4.16 -21.36
C ASP A 113 -13.23 -5.36 -20.41
N PHE A 114 -13.32 -5.13 -19.08
CA PHE A 114 -13.47 -6.20 -18.08
C PHE A 114 -14.87 -6.27 -17.45
N SER A 115 -15.86 -5.60 -18.03
CA SER A 115 -17.26 -5.74 -17.58
C SER A 115 -17.83 -7.14 -17.89
N PRO A 116 -18.82 -7.66 -17.13
CA PRO A 116 -19.51 -7.00 -16.01
C PRO A 116 -18.70 -7.00 -14.71
N TYR A 117 -18.81 -5.88 -13.98
CA TYR A 117 -18.14 -5.72 -12.69
C TYR A 117 -18.95 -6.35 -11.55
N THR A 118 -18.26 -6.66 -10.46
CA THR A 118 -18.90 -7.05 -9.22
C THR A 118 -19.60 -5.82 -8.60
N GLU A 119 -20.88 -5.97 -8.26
CA GLU A 119 -21.68 -4.93 -7.63
C GLU A 119 -21.29 -4.67 -6.16
N GLY A 120 -21.76 -3.55 -5.62
CA GLY A 120 -21.60 -3.18 -4.22
C GLY A 120 -20.42 -2.22 -3.96
N PHE A 121 -19.92 -1.48 -4.96
CA PHE A 121 -18.90 -0.46 -4.79
C PHE A 121 -19.43 0.93 -5.15
N ILE A 122 -19.19 1.91 -4.26
CA ILE A 122 -19.61 3.32 -4.44
C ILE A 122 -18.35 4.18 -4.45
N PHE A 123 -18.13 4.88 -5.58
CA PHE A 123 -16.92 5.70 -5.76
C PHE A 123 -17.13 7.12 -5.28
N VAL A 124 -16.22 7.60 -4.43
CA VAL A 124 -16.21 8.96 -3.89
C VAL A 124 -14.84 9.60 -4.13
N ASP A 125 -14.80 10.92 -4.27
CA ASP A 125 -13.57 11.69 -4.36
C ASP A 125 -12.80 11.61 -3.02
N GLU A 126 -11.47 11.54 -3.08
CA GLU A 126 -10.61 11.38 -1.91
C GLU A 126 -10.62 12.56 -0.92
N SER A 127 -11.13 13.70 -1.33
CA SER A 127 -11.28 14.90 -0.50
C SER A 127 -12.71 15.17 -0.03
N ASP A 128 -13.70 14.40 -0.52
CA ASP A 128 -15.12 14.66 -0.31
C ASP A 128 -15.69 13.93 0.92
N LEU A 129 -15.24 14.33 2.11
CA LEU A 129 -15.77 13.79 3.37
C LEU A 129 -17.29 14.02 3.54
N ASN A 130 -17.80 15.16 3.05
CA ASN A 130 -19.24 15.45 3.12
C ASN A 130 -20.05 14.53 2.21
N GLY A 131 -19.53 14.23 1.01
CA GLY A 131 -20.13 13.25 0.11
C GLY A 131 -20.16 11.84 0.72
N ILE A 132 -19.08 11.44 1.39
CA ILE A 132 -19.03 10.16 2.14
C ILE A 132 -20.13 10.14 3.21
N ARG A 133 -20.23 11.18 4.06
CA ARG A 133 -21.24 11.27 5.12
C ARG A 133 -22.66 11.20 4.55
N LYS A 134 -22.95 11.98 3.52
CA LYS A 134 -24.25 11.97 2.86
C LYS A 134 -24.62 10.58 2.33
N ILE A 135 -23.70 9.89 1.66
CA ILE A 135 -23.95 8.54 1.14
C ILE A 135 -24.30 7.57 2.27
N VAL A 136 -23.55 7.62 3.37
CA VAL A 136 -23.77 6.75 4.54
C VAL A 136 -25.13 7.03 5.20
N GLU A 137 -25.55 8.29 5.28
CA GLU A 137 -26.86 8.68 5.83
C GLU A 137 -28.04 8.21 4.94
N GLU A 138 -27.89 8.32 3.63
CA GLU A 138 -28.94 8.02 2.65
C GLU A 138 -28.98 6.52 2.25
N ASN A 139 -27.84 5.81 2.31
CA ASN A 139 -27.73 4.41 1.89
C ASN A 139 -27.40 3.49 3.07
N LYS A 140 -28.42 2.83 3.62
CA LYS A 140 -28.28 1.91 4.77
C LYS A 140 -27.58 0.59 4.44
N ASN A 141 -27.28 0.33 3.18
CA ASN A 141 -26.51 -0.85 2.76
C ASN A 141 -24.99 -0.64 2.82
N VAL A 142 -24.52 0.58 3.10
CA VAL A 142 -23.09 0.81 3.30
C VAL A 142 -22.62 0.10 4.56
N VAL A 143 -21.56 -0.70 4.43
CA VAL A 143 -20.99 -1.53 5.51
C VAL A 143 -19.54 -1.22 5.81
N ALA A 144 -18.83 -0.60 4.86
CA ALA A 144 -17.42 -0.29 5.00
C ALA A 144 -16.98 0.89 4.12
N ILE A 145 -15.88 1.52 4.51
CA ILE A 145 -15.12 2.47 3.69
C ILE A 145 -13.72 1.90 3.51
N PHE A 146 -13.30 1.69 2.26
CA PHE A 146 -12.03 1.05 1.89
C PHE A 146 -11.18 1.98 1.05
N PHE A 147 -9.97 2.31 1.52
CA PHE A 147 -9.10 3.29 0.88
C PHE A 147 -7.61 3.06 1.16
N GLU A 148 -6.76 3.59 0.29
CA GLU A 148 -5.32 3.71 0.53
C GLU A 148 -5.05 5.01 1.31
N PRO A 149 -4.38 5.02 2.48
CA PRO A 149 -3.98 6.26 3.17
C PRO A 149 -3.06 7.17 2.35
N ILE A 150 -2.31 6.59 1.42
CA ILE A 150 -1.57 7.30 0.37
C ILE A 150 -1.86 6.56 -0.94
N LEU A 151 -2.58 7.20 -1.85
CA LEU A 151 -2.87 6.63 -3.16
C LEU A 151 -1.57 6.37 -3.91
N GLY A 152 -1.30 5.12 -4.25
CA GLY A 152 -0.07 4.73 -4.94
C GLY A 152 -0.15 4.98 -6.44
N GLU A 153 -0.99 4.22 -7.12
CA GLU A 153 -1.20 4.32 -8.57
C GLU A 153 -1.97 5.58 -8.95
N GLY A 154 -2.75 6.14 -8.03
CA GLY A 154 -3.43 7.44 -8.18
C GLY A 154 -2.50 8.66 -8.17
N GLY A 155 -1.17 8.47 -8.18
CA GLY A 155 -0.20 9.56 -8.33
C GLY A 155 0.49 9.99 -7.04
N VAL A 156 0.67 9.09 -6.08
CA VAL A 156 1.32 9.36 -4.78
C VAL A 156 0.61 10.51 -4.04
N VAL A 157 -0.68 10.34 -3.79
CA VAL A 157 -1.51 11.34 -3.12
C VAL A 157 -1.75 10.95 -1.67
N PRO A 158 -1.07 11.57 -0.69
CA PRO A 158 -1.46 11.42 0.71
C PRO A 158 -2.86 11.98 0.92
N ILE A 159 -3.76 11.16 1.49
CA ILE A 159 -5.07 11.65 1.92
C ILE A 159 -4.88 12.61 3.09
N ASP A 160 -5.66 13.68 3.11
CA ASP A 160 -5.61 14.64 4.21
C ASP A 160 -5.92 13.94 5.54
N LEU A 161 -5.14 14.23 6.57
CA LEU A 161 -5.30 13.59 7.88
C LEU A 161 -6.66 13.90 8.51
N SER A 162 -7.23 15.06 8.22
CA SER A 162 -8.58 15.43 8.67
C SER A 162 -9.65 14.57 7.99
N VAL A 163 -9.47 14.22 6.71
CA VAL A 163 -10.36 13.31 6.00
C VAL A 163 -10.27 11.89 6.58
N ILE A 164 -9.05 11.39 6.83
CA ILE A 164 -8.87 10.06 7.46
C ILE A 164 -9.53 10.00 8.85
N LYS A 165 -9.37 11.04 9.67
CA LYS A 165 -10.04 11.15 10.98
C LYS A 165 -11.55 11.19 10.83
N GLY A 166 -12.06 11.99 9.90
CA GLY A 166 -13.50 12.08 9.63
C GLY A 166 -14.10 10.77 9.11
N ILE A 167 -13.35 9.99 8.31
CA ILE A 167 -13.76 8.63 7.91
C ILE A 167 -13.88 7.73 9.14
N ARG A 168 -12.93 7.80 10.10
CA ARG A 168 -13.03 7.02 11.34
C ARG A 168 -14.28 7.39 12.14
N GLU A 169 -14.54 8.70 12.32
CA GLU A 169 -15.74 9.20 12.99
C GLU A 169 -17.03 8.69 12.33
N ILE A 170 -17.13 8.78 11.00
CA ILE A 170 -18.30 8.27 10.26
C ILE A 170 -18.47 6.76 10.47
N CYS A 171 -17.36 6.00 10.41
CA CYS A 171 -17.43 4.56 10.63
C CYS A 171 -17.87 4.20 12.06
N ASP A 172 -17.46 4.98 13.07
CA ASP A 172 -17.86 4.77 14.46
C ASP A 172 -19.34 5.15 14.68
N GLU A 173 -19.78 6.30 14.15
CA GLU A 173 -21.16 6.78 14.25
C GLU A 173 -22.18 5.84 13.61
N HIS A 174 -21.81 5.19 12.51
CA HIS A 174 -22.73 4.37 11.71
C HIS A 174 -22.44 2.86 11.77
N ASP A 175 -21.57 2.45 12.68
CA ASP A 175 -21.15 1.05 12.83
C ASP A 175 -20.69 0.41 11.50
N LEU A 176 -19.78 1.08 10.79
CA LEU A 176 -19.14 0.60 9.57
C LEU A 176 -17.72 0.09 9.85
N LEU A 177 -17.17 -0.71 8.95
CA LEU A 177 -15.75 -1.06 8.97
C LEU A 177 -14.92 0.01 8.26
N MET A 178 -13.89 0.51 8.94
CA MET A 178 -12.83 1.30 8.32
C MET A 178 -11.73 0.35 7.85
N MET A 179 -11.49 0.30 6.55
CA MET A 179 -10.52 -0.61 5.95
C MET A 179 -9.42 0.18 5.23
N CYS A 180 -8.17 -0.04 5.63
CA CYS A 180 -6.99 0.62 5.05
C CYS A 180 -6.21 -0.35 4.17
N ASP A 181 -6.06 0.00 2.89
CA ASP A 181 -5.12 -0.67 1.99
C ASP A 181 -3.72 -0.10 2.20
N GLU A 182 -2.91 -0.83 2.94
CA GLU A 182 -1.52 -0.49 3.25
C GLU A 182 -0.53 -1.31 2.39
N VAL A 183 -1.00 -1.91 1.32
CA VAL A 183 -0.19 -2.76 0.43
C VAL A 183 1.02 -2.00 -0.13
N GLN A 184 0.89 -0.72 -0.43
CA GLN A 184 2.00 0.08 -0.94
C GLN A 184 2.59 1.05 0.08
N CYS A 185 1.77 1.67 0.93
CA CYS A 185 2.19 2.72 1.85
C CYS A 185 2.59 2.23 3.25
N GLY A 186 2.31 0.96 3.57
CA GLY A 186 2.69 0.33 4.83
C GLY A 186 4.15 -0.11 4.93
N MET A 187 4.47 -0.93 5.90
CA MET A 187 5.80 -1.52 6.12
C MET A 187 6.92 -0.48 6.23
N GLY A 188 6.70 0.60 7.00
CA GLY A 188 7.69 1.62 7.22
C GLY A 188 7.83 2.67 6.10
N ARG A 189 7.22 2.44 4.93
CA ARG A 189 7.39 3.22 3.70
C ARG A 189 7.15 4.72 3.90
N SER A 190 6.11 5.08 4.66
CA SER A 190 5.73 6.48 4.92
C SER A 190 6.49 7.14 6.09
N GLY A 191 7.37 6.40 6.78
CA GLY A 191 8.02 6.86 8.02
C GLY A 191 7.22 6.56 9.29
N LYS A 192 6.20 5.71 9.18
CA LYS A 192 5.47 5.01 10.23
C LYS A 192 5.30 3.56 9.78
N TRP A 193 5.08 2.60 10.69
CA TRP A 193 4.83 1.21 10.33
C TRP A 193 3.68 1.09 9.33
N PHE A 194 2.58 1.81 9.60
CA PHE A 194 1.42 1.95 8.72
C PHE A 194 1.12 3.42 8.47
N ALA A 195 0.71 3.77 7.25
CA ALA A 195 0.48 5.16 6.89
C ALA A 195 -0.72 5.79 7.60
N HIS A 196 -1.77 5.01 7.96
CA HIS A 196 -2.89 5.50 8.76
C HIS A 196 -2.48 6.01 10.14
N GLN A 197 -1.35 5.55 10.69
CA GLN A 197 -0.83 6.01 11.99
C GLN A 197 -0.46 7.50 12.01
N TRP A 198 -0.30 8.14 10.84
CA TRP A 198 -0.15 9.59 10.77
C TRP A 198 -1.40 10.35 11.21
N ALA A 199 -2.58 9.74 11.05
CA ALA A 199 -3.85 10.31 11.51
C ALA A 199 -4.17 9.93 12.97
N GLU A 200 -3.34 9.13 13.63
CA GLU A 200 -3.53 8.68 15.02
C GLU A 200 -4.87 7.95 15.23
N ILE A 201 -5.30 7.18 14.22
CA ILE A 201 -6.51 6.36 14.26
C ILE A 201 -6.17 4.87 14.19
N LYS A 202 -7.13 4.02 14.56
CA LYS A 202 -7.08 2.57 14.35
C LYS A 202 -8.17 2.17 13.34
N PRO A 203 -7.80 1.56 12.21
CA PRO A 203 -8.78 0.95 11.30
C PRO A 203 -9.29 -0.39 11.85
N ASP A 204 -10.35 -0.91 11.25
CA ASP A 204 -10.87 -2.24 11.58
C ASP A 204 -10.18 -3.34 10.76
N VAL A 205 -9.70 -3.00 9.56
CA VAL A 205 -8.98 -3.92 8.66
C VAL A 205 -7.79 -3.21 8.04
N ILE A 206 -6.64 -3.87 8.01
CA ILE A 206 -5.45 -3.45 7.27
C ILE A 206 -5.10 -4.56 6.29
N THR A 207 -4.93 -4.22 5.01
CA THR A 207 -4.37 -5.13 4.02
C THR A 207 -2.93 -4.75 3.70
N MET A 208 -2.08 -5.75 3.51
CA MET A 208 -0.66 -5.52 3.24
C MET A 208 -0.05 -6.63 2.38
N ALA A 209 1.05 -6.29 1.71
CA ALA A 209 1.86 -7.21 0.92
C ALA A 209 3.23 -6.58 0.62
N LYS A 210 3.64 -6.50 -0.64
CA LYS A 210 4.85 -5.83 -1.17
C LYS A 210 6.05 -5.88 -0.22
N GLY A 211 6.22 -4.85 0.61
CA GLY A 211 7.33 -4.70 1.53
C GLY A 211 7.43 -5.73 2.65
N LEU A 212 6.43 -6.61 2.81
CA LEU A 212 6.30 -7.53 3.94
C LEU A 212 7.38 -8.62 3.97
N ALA A 213 7.81 -9.13 2.81
CA ALA A 213 8.73 -10.28 2.75
C ALA A 213 9.93 -10.09 1.80
N GLY A 214 10.32 -8.82 1.54
CA GLY A 214 11.55 -8.49 0.81
C GLY A 214 11.66 -9.04 -0.61
N GLY A 215 10.53 -9.35 -1.26
CA GLY A 215 10.45 -9.89 -2.61
C GLY A 215 9.82 -11.28 -2.71
N VAL A 216 9.70 -12.01 -1.61
CA VAL A 216 8.94 -13.28 -1.59
C VAL A 216 7.44 -12.96 -1.59
N PRO A 217 6.63 -13.60 -2.47
CA PRO A 217 5.19 -13.35 -2.52
C PRO A 217 4.48 -13.67 -1.20
N VAL A 218 3.92 -12.64 -0.58
CA VAL A 218 3.17 -12.69 0.67
C VAL A 218 2.15 -11.56 0.68
N GLY A 219 0.98 -11.85 1.22
CA GLY A 219 -0.01 -10.86 1.62
C GLY A 219 -0.51 -11.17 3.03
N ALA A 220 -1.05 -10.18 3.70
CA ALA A 220 -1.68 -10.35 5.00
C ALA A 220 -2.88 -9.41 5.15
N VAL A 221 -3.84 -9.84 5.95
CA VAL A 221 -4.96 -9.04 6.43
C VAL A 221 -4.92 -9.05 7.95
N ILE A 222 -4.84 -7.87 8.54
CA ILE A 222 -4.88 -7.69 9.99
C ILE A 222 -6.25 -7.12 10.34
N VAL A 223 -6.90 -7.67 11.36
CA VAL A 223 -8.27 -7.31 11.73
C VAL A 223 -8.39 -6.95 13.20
N SER A 224 -9.31 -6.02 13.50
CA SER A 224 -9.80 -5.75 14.85
C SER A 224 -10.77 -6.84 15.30
N GLU A 225 -11.13 -6.87 16.58
CA GLU A 225 -12.20 -7.73 17.12
C GLU A 225 -13.49 -7.61 16.31
N LYS A 226 -13.89 -6.37 15.99
CA LYS A 226 -15.08 -6.07 15.19
C LYS A 226 -15.09 -6.74 13.82
N ALA A 227 -13.93 -6.83 13.18
CA ALA A 227 -13.78 -7.40 11.84
C ALA A 227 -13.37 -8.88 11.84
N ASN A 228 -13.03 -9.46 13.00
CA ASN A 228 -12.64 -10.88 13.15
C ASN A 228 -13.86 -11.80 13.17
N ILE A 229 -14.60 -11.85 12.07
CA ILE A 229 -15.90 -12.50 11.96
C ILE A 229 -15.91 -13.80 11.13
N PHE A 230 -14.76 -14.16 10.55
CA PHE A 230 -14.67 -15.41 9.81
C PHE A 230 -14.67 -16.61 10.76
N LYS A 231 -15.36 -17.66 10.32
CA LYS A 231 -15.35 -18.98 10.97
C LYS A 231 -14.60 -19.96 10.08
N PRO A 232 -14.10 -21.06 10.60
CA PRO A 232 -13.49 -22.12 9.80
C PRO A 232 -14.33 -22.45 8.56
N GLY A 233 -13.67 -22.51 7.39
CA GLY A 233 -14.31 -22.75 6.10
C GLY A 233 -14.83 -21.50 5.36
N ASN A 234 -14.86 -20.30 5.96
CA ASN A 234 -15.32 -19.10 5.28
C ASN A 234 -14.31 -18.53 4.28
N HIS A 235 -13.02 -18.70 4.56
CA HIS A 235 -11.94 -18.26 3.70
C HIS A 235 -10.74 -19.18 3.90
N GLY A 236 -9.81 -19.21 2.93
CA GLY A 236 -8.63 -20.03 3.00
C GLY A 236 -7.66 -19.72 1.86
N SER A 237 -6.42 -20.16 2.03
CA SER A 237 -5.36 -20.08 1.04
C SER A 237 -4.47 -21.32 1.18
N THR A 238 -4.20 -22.03 0.07
CA THR A 238 -3.31 -23.20 0.09
C THR A 238 -1.88 -22.78 0.43
N PHE A 239 -1.35 -21.76 -0.20
CA PHE A 239 0.03 -21.30 -0.03
C PHE A 239 0.19 -20.18 1.00
N GLY A 240 -0.88 -19.50 1.37
CA GLY A 240 -0.82 -18.38 2.31
C GLY A 240 -0.25 -18.81 3.66
N GLY A 241 0.76 -18.10 4.14
CA GLY A 241 1.43 -18.40 5.40
C GLY A 241 2.39 -19.60 5.37
N ASN A 242 2.84 -20.04 4.19
CA ASN A 242 3.79 -21.15 4.10
C ASN A 242 5.12 -20.81 4.82
N PRO A 243 5.84 -21.82 5.34
CA PRO A 243 7.07 -21.64 6.13
C PRO A 243 8.13 -20.78 5.44
N LEU A 244 8.34 -20.93 4.13
CA LEU A 244 9.35 -20.16 3.40
C LEU A 244 8.98 -18.66 3.37
N ALA A 245 7.73 -18.35 3.01
CA ALA A 245 7.24 -16.97 2.96
C ALA A 245 7.22 -16.33 4.35
N MET A 246 6.81 -17.08 5.39
CA MET A 246 6.80 -16.57 6.76
C MET A 246 8.21 -16.36 7.31
N ARG A 247 9.18 -17.20 6.98
CA ARG A 247 10.57 -16.98 7.36
C ARG A 247 11.14 -15.72 6.72
N ALA A 248 10.83 -15.48 5.44
CA ALA A 248 11.22 -14.26 4.75
C ALA A 248 10.55 -13.03 5.36
N ALA A 249 9.26 -13.10 5.67
CA ALA A 249 8.52 -12.02 6.31
C ALA A 249 9.07 -11.70 7.70
N LEU A 250 9.28 -12.71 8.53
CA LEU A 250 9.84 -12.55 9.88
C LEU A 250 11.22 -11.88 9.84
N GLU A 251 12.10 -12.31 8.93
CA GLU A 251 13.43 -11.71 8.80
C GLU A 251 13.35 -10.26 8.26
N THR A 252 12.43 -10.00 7.31
CA THR A 252 12.22 -8.64 6.77
C THR A 252 11.75 -7.68 7.87
N LEU A 253 10.77 -8.10 8.70
CA LEU A 253 10.32 -7.33 9.87
C LEU A 253 11.47 -7.05 10.83
N SER A 254 12.24 -8.10 11.18
CA SER A 254 13.38 -7.96 12.09
C SER A 254 14.48 -7.03 11.53
N ILE A 255 14.75 -7.06 10.23
CA ILE A 255 15.71 -6.12 9.61
C ILE A 255 15.18 -4.68 9.71
N ILE A 256 13.89 -4.46 9.42
CA ILE A 256 13.28 -3.12 9.51
C ILE A 256 13.38 -2.55 10.93
N GLU A 257 13.15 -3.39 11.95
CA GLU A 257 13.29 -3.03 13.36
C GLU A 257 14.75 -2.74 13.76
N ASP A 258 15.62 -3.73 13.55
CA ASP A 258 17.01 -3.70 14.01
C ASP A 258 17.82 -2.57 13.36
N GLU A 259 17.58 -2.32 12.08
CA GLU A 259 18.27 -1.28 11.31
C GLU A 259 17.51 0.06 11.32
N LYS A 260 16.43 0.18 12.11
CA LYS A 260 15.62 1.40 12.28
C LYS A 260 15.18 2.01 10.94
N LEU A 261 14.70 1.14 10.03
CA LEU A 261 14.39 1.56 8.67
C LEU A 261 13.13 2.43 8.58
N VAL A 262 12.23 2.38 9.56
CA VAL A 262 11.07 3.29 9.65
C VAL A 262 11.54 4.72 9.89
N GLU A 263 12.46 4.91 10.83
CA GLU A 263 13.08 6.20 11.15
C GLU A 263 13.94 6.69 9.97
N ASN A 264 14.70 5.80 9.34
CA ASN A 264 15.46 6.12 8.14
C ASN A 264 14.57 6.62 7.01
N ALA A 265 13.44 5.93 6.78
CA ALA A 265 12.46 6.35 5.76
C ALA A 265 11.89 7.74 6.05
N LEU A 266 11.68 8.09 7.32
CA LEU A 266 11.21 9.41 7.72
C LEU A 266 12.28 10.48 7.46
N GLU A 267 13.49 10.28 7.98
CA GLU A 267 14.54 11.30 7.96
C GLU A 267 15.13 11.49 6.56
N VAL A 268 15.53 10.40 5.88
CA VAL A 268 16.04 10.46 4.51
C VAL A 268 14.95 10.93 3.55
N GLY A 269 13.69 10.49 3.76
CA GLY A 269 12.54 10.94 2.96
C GLY A 269 12.30 12.44 3.05
N LYS A 270 12.39 13.05 4.24
CA LYS A 270 12.31 14.51 4.43
C LYS A 270 13.43 15.25 3.69
N LYS A 271 14.68 14.77 3.83
CA LYS A 271 15.85 15.34 3.16
C LYS A 271 15.72 15.25 1.66
N LEU A 272 15.37 14.08 1.14
CA LEU A 272 15.18 13.83 -0.29
C LEU A 272 14.07 14.75 -0.86
N LYS A 273 12.91 14.84 -0.20
CA LYS A 273 11.82 15.73 -0.62
C LYS A 273 12.27 17.20 -0.66
N LYS A 274 12.99 17.66 0.38
CA LYS A 274 13.52 19.01 0.45
C LYS A 274 14.54 19.29 -0.67
N ALA A 275 15.45 18.36 -0.92
CA ALA A 275 16.49 18.50 -1.96
C ALA A 275 15.86 18.53 -3.36
N LEU A 276 14.91 17.64 -3.66
CA LEU A 276 14.13 17.64 -4.90
C LEU A 276 13.36 18.96 -5.07
N SER A 277 12.66 19.41 -4.01
CA SER A 277 11.93 20.69 -4.05
C SER A 277 12.88 21.86 -4.35
N LYS A 278 14.05 21.90 -3.72
CA LYS A 278 15.06 22.95 -3.98
C LYS A 278 15.58 22.90 -5.42
N SER A 279 15.89 21.70 -5.94
CA SER A 279 16.51 21.54 -7.27
C SER A 279 15.53 21.79 -8.41
N LEU A 280 14.21 21.63 -8.17
CA LEU A 280 13.16 21.77 -9.17
C LEU A 280 12.26 23.01 -8.93
N ASN A 281 12.58 23.83 -7.92
CA ASN A 281 11.79 25.02 -7.58
C ASN A 281 11.72 26.00 -8.76
N GLY A 282 10.49 26.42 -9.11
CA GLY A 282 10.25 27.34 -10.20
C GLY A 282 10.58 26.82 -11.61
N PHE A 283 10.97 25.55 -11.75
CA PHE A 283 11.24 24.98 -13.07
C PHE A 283 9.93 24.79 -13.85
N PRO A 284 9.80 25.38 -15.06
CA PRO A 284 8.56 25.27 -15.86
C PRO A 284 8.21 23.80 -16.13
N GLY A 285 6.95 23.47 -15.92
CA GLY A 285 6.45 22.11 -16.11
C GLY A 285 6.45 21.23 -14.85
N VAL A 286 7.12 21.62 -13.76
CA VAL A 286 7.00 20.97 -12.46
C VAL A 286 5.86 21.62 -11.68
N ARG A 287 4.85 20.82 -11.31
CA ARG A 287 3.66 21.28 -10.57
C ARG A 287 3.83 21.16 -9.06
N GLY A 288 4.67 20.25 -8.59
CA GLY A 288 4.96 20.06 -7.18
C GLY A 288 5.57 18.72 -6.84
N ILE A 289 5.93 18.54 -5.56
CA ILE A 289 6.44 17.30 -5.01
C ILE A 289 5.62 16.95 -3.78
N ARG A 290 5.05 15.75 -3.76
CA ARG A 290 4.17 15.28 -2.70
C ARG A 290 4.58 13.89 -2.20
N GLY A 291 3.95 13.42 -1.14
CA GLY A 291 4.24 12.12 -0.51
C GLY A 291 4.75 12.25 0.91
N LYS A 292 4.98 11.10 1.56
CA LYS A 292 5.51 10.96 2.93
C LYS A 292 6.60 9.89 2.98
N GLY A 293 7.61 10.11 3.83
CA GLY A 293 8.74 9.19 3.96
C GLY A 293 9.43 8.94 2.62
N LEU A 294 9.65 7.69 2.29
CA LEU A 294 10.24 7.24 1.03
C LEU A 294 9.17 6.81 -0.01
N MET A 295 8.02 7.42 0.01
CA MET A 295 6.98 7.33 -1.03
C MET A 295 6.73 8.75 -1.55
N LEU A 296 7.43 9.15 -2.62
CA LEU A 296 7.42 10.50 -3.16
C LEU A 296 6.96 10.52 -4.62
N GLY A 297 6.21 11.56 -4.97
CA GLY A 297 5.74 11.84 -6.32
C GLY A 297 6.16 13.22 -6.78
N ILE A 298 6.76 13.32 -7.97
CA ILE A 298 7.07 14.58 -8.65
C ILE A 298 6.02 14.77 -9.73
N VAL A 299 5.15 15.78 -9.59
CA VAL A 299 4.02 16.03 -10.49
C VAL A 299 4.46 16.94 -11.63
N LEU A 300 4.25 16.47 -12.84
CA LEU A 300 4.55 17.23 -14.06
C LEU A 300 3.26 17.79 -14.71
N ASP A 301 3.41 18.71 -15.65
CA ASP A 301 2.29 19.35 -16.36
C ASP A 301 1.87 18.61 -17.63
N ARG A 302 2.44 17.46 -17.91
CA ARG A 302 2.24 16.66 -19.12
C ARG A 302 2.40 15.17 -18.85
N ASP A 303 1.96 14.33 -19.79
CA ASP A 303 2.30 12.90 -19.75
C ASP A 303 3.80 12.70 -19.67
N ALA A 304 4.22 11.75 -18.86
CA ALA A 304 5.62 11.57 -18.50
C ALA A 304 6.13 10.14 -18.77
N HIS A 305 5.43 9.30 -19.51
CA HIS A 305 5.86 7.91 -19.76
C HIS A 305 7.21 7.84 -20.48
N ASP A 306 7.49 8.73 -21.41
CA ASP A 306 8.73 8.77 -22.18
C ASP A 306 9.98 9.12 -21.33
N ILE A 307 9.79 9.70 -20.15
CA ILE A 307 10.90 10.02 -19.25
C ILE A 307 11.60 8.77 -18.71
N LEU A 308 10.93 7.62 -18.74
CA LEU A 308 11.49 6.35 -18.26
C LEU A 308 12.74 5.95 -19.04
N GLU A 309 12.75 6.15 -20.34
CA GLU A 309 13.92 5.86 -21.18
C GLU A 309 15.10 6.79 -20.84
N LEU A 310 14.81 8.07 -20.62
CA LEU A 310 15.86 9.03 -20.18
C LEU A 310 16.40 8.67 -18.81
N GLY A 311 15.55 8.21 -17.91
CA GLY A 311 15.94 7.69 -16.60
C GLY A 311 16.91 6.52 -16.72
N LEU A 312 16.59 5.52 -17.54
CA LEU A 312 17.46 4.36 -17.77
C LEU A 312 18.83 4.76 -18.33
N LYS A 313 18.88 5.68 -19.29
CA LYS A 313 20.13 6.24 -19.83
C LYS A 313 20.98 6.96 -18.76
N ALA A 314 20.32 7.53 -17.74
CA ALA A 314 20.98 8.17 -16.59
C ALA A 314 21.31 7.19 -15.45
N GLY A 315 21.10 5.88 -15.64
CA GLY A 315 21.33 4.84 -14.64
C GLY A 315 20.31 4.88 -13.49
N LEU A 316 19.08 5.32 -13.77
CA LEU A 316 17.97 5.38 -12.80
C LEU A 316 16.81 4.50 -13.21
N THR A 317 16.23 3.80 -12.22
CA THR A 317 14.94 3.14 -12.33
C THR A 317 13.93 3.81 -11.42
N PHE A 318 12.79 4.21 -11.98
CA PHE A 318 11.62 4.75 -11.30
C PHE A 318 10.37 4.41 -12.10
N SER A 319 9.19 4.81 -11.66
CA SER A 319 7.95 4.61 -12.40
C SER A 319 7.21 5.92 -12.62
N VAL A 320 6.33 5.93 -13.61
CA VAL A 320 5.33 6.97 -13.82
C VAL A 320 3.97 6.39 -13.45
N THR A 321 3.17 7.17 -12.74
CA THR A 321 1.81 6.81 -12.33
C THR A 321 0.88 7.99 -12.55
N ALA A 322 -0.42 7.74 -12.69
CA ALA A 322 -1.42 8.76 -13.05
C ALA A 322 -1.04 9.59 -14.30
N GLY A 323 -0.27 8.99 -15.23
CA GLY A 323 0.18 9.60 -16.49
C GLY A 323 1.30 10.64 -16.34
N ASN A 324 1.33 11.43 -15.28
CA ASN A 324 2.20 12.60 -15.15
C ASN A 324 2.98 12.69 -13.83
N VAL A 325 3.02 11.64 -13.04
CA VAL A 325 3.71 11.65 -11.73
C VAL A 325 4.86 10.68 -11.73
N ILE A 326 6.07 11.19 -11.61
CA ILE A 326 7.26 10.38 -11.37
C ILE A 326 7.21 9.89 -9.93
N ARG A 327 7.09 8.59 -9.74
CA ARG A 327 7.04 7.96 -8.42
C ARG A 327 8.41 7.43 -8.02
N LEU A 328 8.85 7.81 -6.82
CA LEU A 328 10.08 7.37 -6.18
C LEU A 328 9.73 6.57 -4.92
N VAL A 329 10.08 5.29 -4.94
CA VAL A 329 9.88 4.34 -3.84
C VAL A 329 11.13 3.48 -3.63
N PRO A 330 12.29 4.10 -3.30
CA PRO A 330 13.55 3.38 -3.11
C PRO A 330 13.46 2.39 -1.96
N ALA A 331 14.46 1.52 -1.80
CA ALA A 331 14.58 0.68 -0.61
C ALA A 331 14.63 1.55 0.65
N LEU A 332 14.12 1.04 1.78
CA LEU A 332 14.14 1.77 3.06
C LEU A 332 15.57 1.92 3.61
N THR A 333 16.50 1.10 3.12
CA THR A 333 17.92 1.13 3.45
C THR A 333 18.70 2.24 2.74
N ILE A 334 18.05 3.04 1.88
CA ILE A 334 18.73 4.12 1.15
C ILE A 334 19.42 5.06 2.12
N THR A 335 20.70 5.34 1.86
CA THR A 335 21.51 6.29 2.63
C THR A 335 21.28 7.74 2.17
N GLU A 336 21.68 8.70 2.98
CA GLU A 336 21.64 10.12 2.58
C GLU A 336 22.50 10.38 1.32
N ALA A 337 23.67 9.77 1.23
CA ALA A 337 24.55 9.91 0.06
C ALA A 337 23.90 9.37 -1.23
N GLU A 338 23.20 8.23 -1.14
CA GLU A 338 22.46 7.68 -2.27
C GLU A 338 21.24 8.54 -2.62
N ALA A 339 20.57 9.13 -1.64
CA ALA A 339 19.49 10.08 -1.87
C ALA A 339 19.99 11.36 -2.57
N ASP A 340 21.15 11.88 -2.19
CA ASP A 340 21.79 13.01 -2.86
C ASP A 340 22.19 12.67 -4.30
N GLU A 341 22.74 11.47 -4.53
CA GLU A 341 23.07 10.98 -5.88
C GLU A 341 21.81 10.81 -6.74
N LEU A 342 20.70 10.32 -6.14
CA LEU A 342 19.40 10.25 -6.81
C LEU A 342 18.95 11.64 -7.28
N VAL A 343 19.01 12.66 -6.42
CA VAL A 343 18.65 14.05 -6.78
C VAL A 343 19.55 14.58 -7.90
N LYS A 344 20.85 14.34 -7.80
CA LYS A 344 21.85 14.75 -8.79
C LYS A 344 21.57 14.17 -10.17
N ARG A 345 21.14 12.91 -10.25
CA ARG A 345 20.85 12.24 -11.52
C ARG A 345 19.45 12.57 -12.05
N ILE A 346 18.41 12.59 -11.20
CA ILE A 346 17.04 12.74 -11.67
C ILE A 346 16.72 14.19 -12.10
N THR A 347 17.34 15.18 -11.45
CA THR A 347 17.10 16.59 -11.77
C THR A 347 17.40 16.94 -13.23
N PRO A 348 18.57 16.63 -13.82
CA PRO A 348 18.83 16.90 -15.23
C PRO A 348 17.92 16.07 -16.17
N VAL A 349 17.55 14.86 -15.79
CA VAL A 349 16.60 14.03 -16.57
C VAL A 349 15.26 14.75 -16.69
N ILE A 350 14.69 15.23 -15.58
CA ILE A 350 13.42 15.96 -15.57
C ILE A 350 13.53 17.27 -16.38
N ARG A 351 14.59 18.03 -16.18
CA ARG A 351 14.79 19.30 -16.90
C ARG A 351 14.94 19.08 -18.40
N SER A 352 15.69 18.09 -18.84
CA SER A 352 15.84 17.74 -20.25
C SER A 352 14.53 17.28 -20.87
N PHE A 353 13.75 16.46 -20.15
CA PHE A 353 12.43 16.02 -20.59
C PHE A 353 11.45 17.21 -20.78
N LEU A 354 11.40 18.10 -19.79
CA LEU A 354 10.49 19.26 -19.81
C LEU A 354 10.91 20.36 -20.80
N ALA A 355 12.19 20.41 -21.22
CA ALA A 355 12.68 21.30 -22.26
C ALA A 355 12.24 20.89 -23.67
N GLN A 356 11.78 19.65 -23.86
CA GLN A 356 11.21 19.18 -25.11
C GLN A 356 9.82 19.80 -25.35
N PRO A 357 9.40 20.05 -26.59
CA PRO A 357 8.04 20.47 -26.89
C PRO A 357 7.02 19.50 -26.27
N LYS A 358 5.87 20.03 -25.85
CA LYS A 358 4.73 19.17 -25.49
C LYS A 358 4.22 18.49 -26.77
N ILE A 359 4.27 17.19 -26.79
CA ILE A 359 3.64 16.38 -27.85
C ILE A 359 2.15 16.24 -27.53
#